data_9a1307c94a730d1bfc8f3140441753cc
#
_entry.id   9a1307c94a730d1bfc8f3140441753cc
#
_cell.length_a   1.000
_cell.length_b   1.000
_cell.length_c   1.000
_cell.angle_alpha   90.00
_cell.angle_beta   90.00
_cell.angle_gamma   90.00
#
_symmetry.space_group_name_H-M   'P 1'
#
loop_
_entity.id
_entity.type
_entity.pdbx_description
1 polymer ?
#
loop_
_entity_poly.entity_id
_entity_poly.type
_entity_poly.pdbx_seq_one_letter_code
_entity_poly.pdbx_strand_id
1 'polypeptide(L)'
;MKKNGFSLIELVVAMGIVGILAAIAIPAYTQYTKTANRTDATRTLTSSAQALERCYSQAFTYVGCTSAPTTPFTSAQGYYTVTITVPTASTFSITATPIKAPQTTDSACTSFTVNNAGTQSATPAANTTTCWGST
;
A
#
# COMPACT_ATOMS: atom_id res chain seq x y z
N MET A 1 52.60 -10.99 20.91
CA MET A 1 51.51 -10.81 19.92
C MET A 1 51.56 -9.38 19.43
N LYS A 2 51.88 -9.11 18.14
CA LYS A 2 51.85 -7.78 17.55
C LYS A 2 50.38 -7.37 17.34
N LYS A 3 49.91 -6.35 18.04
CA LYS A 3 48.62 -5.74 17.79
C LYS A 3 48.83 -4.76 16.61
N ASN A 4 48.38 -5.13 15.42
CA ASN A 4 48.35 -4.22 14.27
C ASN A 4 47.16 -3.26 14.49
N GLY A 5 47.44 -1.97 14.70
CA GLY A 5 46.42 -0.93 14.77
C GLY A 5 45.96 -0.57 13.37
N PHE A 6 44.64 -0.22 13.22
CA PHE A 6 44.08 0.30 11.97
C PHE A 6 44.75 1.62 11.58
N SER A 7 45.07 1.77 10.30
CA SER A 7 45.57 3.05 9.77
C SER A 7 44.40 4.03 9.59
N LEU A 8 44.65 5.31 9.84
CA LEU A 8 43.66 6.37 9.66
C LEU A 8 43.17 6.41 8.19
N ILE A 9 44.07 6.20 7.24
CA ILE A 9 43.68 6.17 5.80
C ILE A 9 42.76 5.00 5.47
N GLU A 10 42.98 3.85 6.10
CA GLU A 10 42.15 2.66 5.89
C GLU A 10 40.72 2.90 6.39
N LEU A 11 40.56 3.59 7.53
CA LEU A 11 39.25 3.99 8.04
C LEU A 11 38.54 4.95 7.09
N VAL A 12 39.23 5.99 6.60
CA VAL A 12 38.65 6.99 5.68
C VAL A 12 38.21 6.35 4.37
N VAL A 13 39.01 5.46 3.80
CA VAL A 13 38.66 4.74 2.57
C VAL A 13 37.46 3.83 2.81
N ALA A 14 37.42 3.10 3.93
CA ALA A 14 36.28 2.24 4.28
C ALA A 14 34.98 3.05 4.43
N MET A 15 35.04 4.19 5.12
CA MET A 15 33.88 5.08 5.26
C MET A 15 33.42 5.66 3.91
N GLY A 16 34.37 5.99 3.02
CA GLY A 16 34.04 6.44 1.66
C GLY A 16 33.29 5.39 0.86
N ILE A 17 33.74 4.13 0.89
CA ILE A 17 33.07 3.02 0.21
C ILE A 17 31.68 2.77 0.79
N VAL A 18 31.54 2.74 2.11
CA VAL A 18 30.24 2.58 2.78
C VAL A 18 29.28 3.72 2.41
N GLY A 19 29.77 4.96 2.33
CA GLY A 19 28.97 6.12 1.92
C GLY A 19 28.41 5.97 0.51
N ILE A 20 29.22 5.51 -0.44
CA ILE A 20 28.79 5.29 -1.82
C ILE A 20 27.74 4.17 -1.90
N LEU A 21 27.96 3.06 -1.22
CA LEU A 21 27.03 1.95 -1.18
C LEU A 21 25.69 2.35 -0.53
N ALA A 22 25.74 3.10 0.56
CA ALA A 22 24.52 3.60 1.24
C ALA A 22 23.72 4.56 0.36
N ALA A 23 24.38 5.39 -0.42
CA ALA A 23 23.71 6.34 -1.34
C ALA A 23 22.85 5.63 -2.39
N ILE A 24 23.19 4.43 -2.78
CA ILE A 24 22.43 3.60 -3.74
C ILE A 24 21.42 2.71 -3.01
N ALA A 25 21.80 2.12 -1.89
CA ALA A 25 20.99 1.13 -1.18
C ALA A 25 19.75 1.74 -0.51
N ILE A 26 19.85 2.94 0.07
CA ILE A 26 18.75 3.56 0.82
C ILE A 26 17.54 3.88 -0.08
N PRO A 27 17.68 4.58 -1.23
CA PRO A 27 16.54 4.85 -2.11
C PRO A 27 15.93 3.57 -2.70
N ALA A 28 16.76 2.59 -3.07
CA ALA A 28 16.29 1.30 -3.58
C ALA A 28 15.45 0.55 -2.53
N TYR A 29 15.90 0.51 -1.29
CA TYR A 29 15.16 -0.10 -0.18
C TYR A 29 13.84 0.61 0.10
N THR A 30 13.81 1.93 0.05
CA THR A 30 12.57 2.71 0.24
C THR A 30 11.56 2.41 -0.85
N GLN A 31 11.99 2.31 -2.10
CA GLN A 31 11.10 1.97 -3.21
C GLN A 31 10.56 0.54 -3.09
N TYR A 32 11.41 -0.40 -2.69
CA TYR A 32 11.00 -1.78 -2.43
C TYR A 32 9.94 -1.86 -1.33
N THR A 33 10.14 -1.17 -0.21
CA THR A 33 9.17 -1.13 0.91
C THR A 33 7.85 -0.48 0.50
N LYS A 34 7.86 0.59 -0.31
CA LYS A 34 6.63 1.19 -0.86
C LYS A 34 5.85 0.16 -1.67
N THR A 35 6.51 -0.53 -2.58
CA THR A 35 5.87 -1.55 -3.43
C THR A 35 5.32 -2.71 -2.59
N ALA A 36 6.07 -3.20 -1.61
CA ALA A 36 5.61 -4.26 -0.72
C ALA A 36 4.37 -3.84 0.11
N ASN A 37 4.37 -2.62 0.63
CA ASN A 37 3.27 -2.11 1.45
C ASN A 37 2.00 -1.80 0.65
N ARG A 38 2.05 -1.60 -0.68
CA ARG A 38 0.86 -1.49 -1.54
C ARG A 38 -0.04 -2.71 -1.44
N THR A 39 0.54 -3.89 -1.16
CA THR A 39 -0.20 -5.12 -0.93
C THR A 39 -1.17 -5.02 0.26
N ASP A 40 -0.88 -4.21 1.27
CA ASP A 40 -1.79 -3.96 2.39
C ASP A 40 -3.09 -3.28 1.93
N ALA A 41 -3.00 -2.28 1.04
CA ALA A 41 -4.17 -1.65 0.44
C ALA A 41 -4.98 -2.64 -0.42
N THR A 42 -4.33 -3.29 -1.39
CA THR A 42 -5.01 -4.16 -2.35
C THR A 42 -5.68 -5.37 -1.68
N ARG A 43 -5.04 -5.98 -0.68
CA ARG A 43 -5.64 -7.06 0.13
C ARG A 43 -6.85 -6.56 0.92
N THR A 44 -6.74 -5.42 1.57
CA THR A 44 -7.82 -4.86 2.38
C THR A 44 -9.02 -4.48 1.52
N LEU A 45 -8.79 -3.86 0.36
CA LEU A 45 -9.84 -3.52 -0.61
C LEU A 45 -10.54 -4.77 -1.14
N THR A 46 -9.77 -5.79 -1.56
CA THR A 46 -10.31 -7.04 -2.10
C THR A 46 -11.13 -7.80 -1.05
N SER A 47 -10.63 -7.90 0.19
CA SER A 47 -11.38 -8.58 1.26
C SER A 47 -12.66 -7.85 1.64
N SER A 48 -12.64 -6.52 1.63
CA SER A 48 -13.83 -5.70 1.88
C SER A 48 -14.86 -5.81 0.76
N ALA A 49 -14.41 -5.81 -0.50
CA ALA A 49 -15.28 -6.05 -1.65
C ALA A 49 -15.95 -7.42 -1.57
N GLN A 50 -15.18 -8.47 -1.26
CA GLN A 50 -15.73 -9.81 -1.07
C GLN A 50 -16.75 -9.89 0.08
N ALA A 51 -16.56 -9.13 1.15
CA ALA A 51 -17.53 -9.07 2.25
C ALA A 51 -18.85 -8.42 1.79
N LEU A 52 -18.78 -7.35 1.02
CA LEU A 52 -19.96 -6.69 0.43
C LEU A 52 -20.67 -7.59 -0.57
N GLU A 53 -19.93 -8.30 -1.44
CA GLU A 53 -20.53 -9.26 -2.40
C GLU A 53 -21.24 -10.43 -1.71
N ARG A 54 -20.67 -10.98 -0.63
CA ARG A 54 -21.35 -11.99 0.18
C ARG A 54 -22.66 -11.48 0.78
N CYS A 55 -22.68 -10.24 1.24
CA CYS A 55 -23.88 -9.62 1.77
C CYS A 55 -24.92 -9.42 0.67
N TYR A 56 -24.50 -8.91 -0.48
CA TYR A 56 -25.39 -8.70 -1.63
C TYR A 56 -26.03 -10.02 -2.10
N SER A 57 -25.29 -11.12 -2.10
CA SER A 57 -25.82 -12.42 -2.49
C SER A 57 -26.91 -12.94 -1.55
N GLN A 58 -27.00 -12.45 -0.31
CA GLN A 58 -28.00 -12.83 0.68
C GLN A 58 -29.17 -11.84 0.74
N ALA A 59 -28.90 -10.55 0.62
CA ALA A 59 -29.87 -9.48 0.86
C ALA A 59 -30.27 -8.71 -0.40
N PHE A 60 -29.61 -8.95 -1.54
CA PHE A 60 -29.76 -8.20 -2.80
C PHE A 60 -29.58 -6.68 -2.64
N THR A 61 -28.83 -6.28 -1.64
CA THR A 61 -28.48 -4.88 -1.38
C THR A 61 -27.12 -4.77 -0.66
N TYR A 62 -26.35 -3.73 -0.96
CA TYR A 62 -25.15 -3.35 -0.22
C TYR A 62 -25.48 -2.44 0.99
N VAL A 63 -26.67 -1.84 1.02
CA VAL A 63 -27.09 -0.96 2.11
C VAL A 63 -27.35 -1.78 3.38
N GLY A 64 -26.77 -1.32 4.49
CA GLY A 64 -26.94 -2.02 5.80
C GLY A 64 -26.12 -3.30 5.96
N CYS A 65 -25.12 -3.51 5.12
CA CYS A 65 -24.25 -4.67 5.15
C CYS A 65 -23.38 -4.72 6.42
N THR A 66 -23.78 -5.53 7.40
CA THR A 66 -23.04 -5.69 8.66
C THR A 66 -21.79 -6.58 8.54
N SER A 67 -21.68 -7.34 7.44
CA SER A 67 -20.50 -8.18 7.16
C SER A 67 -19.29 -7.39 6.65
N ALA A 68 -19.50 -6.16 6.18
CA ALA A 68 -18.44 -5.25 5.80
C ALA A 68 -17.89 -4.50 7.02
N PRO A 69 -16.61 -4.15 7.04
CA PRO A 69 -16.04 -3.33 8.10
C PRO A 69 -16.75 -1.98 8.23
N THR A 70 -16.90 -1.50 9.47
CA THR A 70 -17.43 -0.15 9.73
C THR A 70 -16.44 0.89 9.20
N THR A 71 -16.90 1.75 8.31
CA THR A 71 -16.08 2.75 7.59
C THR A 71 -16.09 4.11 8.32
N PRO A 72 -15.00 4.88 8.32
CA PRO A 72 -13.64 4.52 7.86
C PRO A 72 -12.91 3.58 8.84
N PHE A 73 -11.99 2.77 8.33
CA PHE A 73 -11.15 1.91 9.16
C PHE A 73 -9.71 1.87 8.62
N THR A 74 -8.79 1.35 9.43
CA THR A 74 -7.37 1.25 9.05
C THR A 74 -7.08 -0.15 8.50
N SER A 75 -6.25 -0.23 7.46
CA SER A 75 -5.76 -1.49 6.90
C SER A 75 -4.98 -2.32 7.93
N ALA A 76 -4.83 -3.62 7.69
CA ALA A 76 -4.25 -4.56 8.65
C ALA A 76 -2.82 -4.20 9.10
N GLN A 77 -2.01 -3.62 8.22
CA GLN A 77 -0.64 -3.17 8.55
C GLN A 77 -0.58 -1.69 8.96
N GLY A 78 -1.69 -0.98 8.90
CA GLY A 78 -1.80 0.41 9.37
C GLY A 78 -1.25 1.45 8.41
N TYR A 79 -1.03 1.11 7.13
CA TYR A 79 -0.52 2.07 6.15
C TYR A 79 -1.60 2.89 5.45
N TYR A 80 -2.86 2.40 5.45
CA TYR A 80 -3.96 3.01 4.72
C TYR A 80 -5.21 3.18 5.57
N THR A 81 -5.93 4.27 5.36
CA THR A 81 -7.32 4.40 5.77
C THR A 81 -8.21 3.96 4.61
N VAL A 82 -9.19 3.13 4.92
CA VAL A 82 -10.14 2.58 3.95
C VAL A 82 -11.52 3.17 4.21
N THR A 83 -12.13 3.69 3.14
CA THR A 83 -13.49 4.23 3.16
C THR A 83 -14.36 3.45 2.19
N ILE A 84 -15.50 2.96 2.67
CA ILE A 84 -16.53 2.29 1.88
C ILE A 84 -17.67 3.27 1.67
N THR A 85 -18.06 3.46 0.41
CA THR A 85 -19.21 4.29 0.03
C THR A 85 -20.21 3.41 -0.72
N VAL A 86 -21.47 3.43 -0.29
CA VAL A 86 -22.58 2.69 -0.89
C VAL A 86 -23.62 3.70 -1.38
N PRO A 87 -23.49 4.22 -2.61
CA PRO A 87 -24.38 5.25 -3.13
C PRO A 87 -25.80 4.75 -3.40
N THR A 88 -25.94 3.48 -3.76
CA THR A 88 -27.23 2.84 -4.06
C THR A 88 -27.28 1.41 -3.51
N ALA A 89 -28.44 0.78 -3.55
CA ALA A 89 -28.60 -0.61 -3.13
C ALA A 89 -27.71 -1.60 -3.92
N SER A 90 -27.34 -1.26 -5.14
CA SER A 90 -26.62 -2.14 -6.09
C SER A 90 -25.21 -1.66 -6.45
N THR A 91 -24.70 -0.60 -5.83
CA THR A 91 -23.36 -0.06 -6.14
C THR A 91 -22.58 0.25 -4.89
N PHE A 92 -21.27 -0.03 -4.93
CA PHE A 92 -20.32 0.44 -3.92
C PHE A 92 -19.02 0.91 -4.56
N SER A 93 -18.28 1.68 -3.81
CA SER A 93 -16.89 2.05 -4.09
C SER A 93 -16.10 1.98 -2.79
N ILE A 94 -14.94 1.36 -2.83
CA ILE A 94 -14.02 1.26 -1.70
C ILE A 94 -12.73 1.95 -2.08
N THR A 95 -12.28 2.89 -1.25
CA THR A 95 -11.06 3.65 -1.49
C THR A 95 -10.09 3.50 -0.32
N ALA A 96 -8.82 3.20 -0.61
CA ALA A 96 -7.73 3.20 0.34
C ALA A 96 -6.81 4.39 0.08
N THR A 97 -6.57 5.18 1.13
CA THR A 97 -5.71 6.37 1.11
C THR A 97 -4.56 6.19 2.09
N PRO A 98 -3.30 6.43 1.70
CA PRO A 98 -2.15 6.25 2.58
C PRO A 98 -2.15 7.26 3.74
N ILE A 99 -1.85 6.78 4.95
CA ILE A 99 -1.80 7.58 6.19
C ILE A 99 -0.47 7.51 6.91
N LYS A 100 0.43 6.59 6.52
CA LYS A 100 1.71 6.36 7.20
C LYS A 100 2.85 6.28 6.21
N ALA A 101 4.02 6.81 6.59
CA ALA A 101 5.25 6.64 5.82
C ALA A 101 5.66 5.15 5.74
N PRO A 102 6.27 4.71 4.63
CA PRO A 102 6.68 5.51 3.47
C PRO A 102 5.55 5.74 2.44
N GLN A 103 4.33 5.22 2.65
CA GLN A 103 3.24 5.25 1.68
C GLN A 103 2.73 6.66 1.40
N THR A 104 2.73 7.57 2.39
CA THR A 104 2.36 8.98 2.21
C THR A 104 3.26 9.74 1.24
N THR A 105 4.45 9.20 0.96
CA THR A 105 5.40 9.75 -0.04
C THR A 105 5.44 8.94 -1.34
N ASP A 106 4.49 8.01 -1.51
CA ASP A 106 4.37 7.21 -2.74
C ASP A 106 3.57 7.96 -3.81
N SER A 107 4.25 8.83 -4.54
CA SER A 107 3.65 9.61 -5.63
C SER A 107 3.14 8.76 -6.80
N ALA A 108 3.61 7.53 -6.92
CA ALA A 108 3.15 6.62 -7.96
C ALA A 108 1.76 6.03 -7.66
N CYS A 109 1.40 5.89 -6.36
CA CYS A 109 0.14 5.27 -5.95
C CYS A 109 -0.43 6.03 -4.73
N THR A 110 -1.06 7.18 -4.99
CA THR A 110 -1.61 8.04 -3.93
C THR A 110 -2.98 7.62 -3.42
N SER A 111 -3.70 6.77 -4.15
CA SER A 111 -4.92 6.10 -3.69
C SER A 111 -5.22 4.85 -4.52
N PHE A 112 -6.02 3.97 -3.96
CA PHE A 112 -6.50 2.74 -4.60
C PHE A 112 -8.02 2.70 -4.49
N THR A 113 -8.71 2.30 -5.54
CA THR A 113 -10.17 2.18 -5.53
C THR A 113 -10.61 0.90 -6.24
N VAL A 114 -11.65 0.25 -5.69
CA VAL A 114 -12.35 -0.87 -6.34
C VAL A 114 -13.86 -0.64 -6.20
N ASN A 115 -14.62 -1.00 -7.23
CA ASN A 115 -16.08 -0.87 -7.25
C ASN A 115 -16.78 -2.24 -7.36
N ASN A 116 -18.11 -2.22 -7.33
CA ASN A 116 -18.97 -3.42 -7.47
C ASN A 116 -18.84 -4.16 -8.80
N ALA A 117 -18.32 -3.54 -9.84
CA ALA A 117 -18.01 -4.20 -11.12
C ALA A 117 -16.63 -4.90 -11.10
N GLY A 118 -15.92 -4.87 -9.96
CA GLY A 118 -14.56 -5.37 -9.85
C GLY A 118 -13.52 -4.49 -10.54
N THR A 119 -13.93 -3.30 -11.01
CA THR A 119 -13.01 -2.35 -11.66
C THR A 119 -12.04 -1.79 -10.63
N GLN A 120 -10.76 -2.02 -10.86
CA GLN A 120 -9.66 -1.49 -10.07
C GLN A 120 -9.15 -0.20 -10.70
N SER A 121 -8.88 0.79 -9.86
CA SER A 121 -8.26 2.04 -10.27
C SER A 121 -7.29 2.54 -9.21
N ALA A 122 -6.39 3.44 -9.61
CA ALA A 122 -5.45 4.10 -8.72
C ALA A 122 -5.27 5.56 -9.11
N THR A 123 -4.72 6.35 -8.23
CA THR A 123 -4.31 7.72 -8.55
C THR A 123 -2.78 7.79 -8.50
N PRO A 124 -2.10 8.25 -9.54
CA PRO A 124 -2.60 8.61 -10.88
C PRO A 124 -3.17 7.41 -11.66
N ALA A 125 -4.20 7.63 -12.48
CA ALA A 125 -4.89 6.56 -13.22
C ALA A 125 -3.96 5.79 -14.18
N ALA A 126 -2.94 6.44 -14.73
CA ALA A 126 -1.93 5.82 -15.59
C ALA A 126 -1.13 4.70 -14.88
N ASN A 127 -1.08 4.69 -13.57
CA ASN A 127 -0.32 3.74 -12.78
C ASN A 127 -1.18 2.61 -12.19
N THR A 128 -2.44 2.46 -12.60
CA THR A 128 -3.36 1.46 -12.04
C THR A 128 -2.76 0.06 -12.04
N THR A 129 -2.22 -0.41 -13.17
CA THR A 129 -1.59 -1.73 -13.28
C THR A 129 -0.40 -1.91 -12.33
N THR A 130 0.47 -0.91 -12.26
CA THR A 130 1.64 -0.90 -11.37
C THR A 130 1.24 -0.88 -9.89
N CYS A 131 0.18 -0.15 -9.54
CA CYS A 131 -0.30 -0.04 -8.16
C CYS A 131 -1.00 -1.31 -7.69
N TRP A 132 -1.80 -1.93 -8.54
CA TRP A 132 -2.54 -3.16 -8.22
C TRP A 132 -1.71 -4.44 -8.42
N GLY A 133 -0.53 -4.35 -9.05
CA GLY A 133 0.32 -5.52 -9.32
C GLY A 133 -0.28 -6.47 -10.36
N SER A 134 -1.22 -6.01 -11.17
CA SER A 134 -1.73 -6.76 -12.30
C SER A 134 -0.72 -6.66 -13.45
N THR A 135 -0.01 -7.73 -13.72
CA THR A 135 0.81 -7.96 -14.92
C THR A 135 -0.07 -8.47 -16.05
#